data_46a15c089178ab6c9ff42e01382df5fc
#
_entry.id   46a15c089178ab6c9ff42e01382df5fc
#
_cell.length_a   1.000
_cell.length_b   1.000
_cell.length_c   1.000
_cell.angle_alpha   90.00
_cell.angle_beta   90.00
_cell.angle_gamma   90.00
#
_symmetry.space_group_name_H-M   'P 1'
#
loop_
_entity.id
_entity.type
_entity.pdbx_description
1 polymer ?
#
loop_
_entity_poly.entity_id
_entity_poly.type
_entity_poly.pdbx_seq_one_letter_code
_entity_poly.pdbx_strand_id
1 'polypeptide(L)'
;KDEDMVGKTLCRMSGYSTHELDQGGRNWVKDGKIKLERPDGVDDCFNLLTEGKVDAVMIDEFAGKAVIKEMGMLERIQPLPRPLGIVPLNVLIHKGNPRAEELVGVINSGLAKLKEKGDYQKIVGTHLAKFWADQ
;
A
#
# COMPACT_ATOMS: atom_id res chain seq x y z
N LYS A 1 -13.02 -12.49 5.48
CA LYS A 1 -13.51 -12.58 4.07
C LYS A 1 -13.92 -11.20 3.60
N ASP A 2 -14.19 -11.03 2.30
CA ASP A 2 -14.63 -9.74 1.75
C ASP A 2 -15.98 -9.29 2.35
N GLU A 3 -16.86 -10.25 2.62
CA GLU A 3 -18.15 -9.99 3.25
C GLU A 3 -18.03 -9.39 4.66
N ASP A 4 -16.93 -9.70 5.37
CA ASP A 4 -16.71 -9.21 6.73
C ASP A 4 -16.43 -7.70 6.77
N MET A 5 -16.14 -7.10 5.61
CA MET A 5 -15.92 -5.66 5.47
C MET A 5 -17.22 -4.87 5.27
N VAL A 6 -18.32 -5.52 4.93
CA VAL A 6 -19.61 -4.86 4.71
C VAL A 6 -20.11 -4.24 6.02
N GLY A 7 -20.54 -2.99 5.96
CA GLY A 7 -20.97 -2.21 7.13
C GLY A 7 -19.83 -1.60 7.95
N LYS A 8 -18.56 -1.87 7.60
CA LYS A 8 -17.40 -1.32 8.30
C LYS A 8 -17.06 0.09 7.86
N THR A 9 -16.36 0.80 8.72
CA THR A 9 -15.78 2.13 8.44
C THR A 9 -14.28 1.98 8.24
N LEU A 10 -13.79 2.33 7.06
CA LEU A 10 -12.38 2.34 6.73
C LEU A 10 -11.84 3.77 6.72
N CYS A 11 -10.58 3.91 7.11
CA CYS A 11 -9.85 5.15 6.92
C CYS A 11 -8.85 5.01 5.78
N ARG A 12 -8.84 5.99 4.89
CA ARG A 12 -7.86 6.15 3.81
C ARG A 12 -7.51 7.62 3.66
N MET A 13 -6.26 7.99 3.84
CA MET A 13 -5.81 9.38 3.72
C MET A 13 -6.32 10.03 2.43
N SER A 14 -6.69 11.30 2.52
CA SER A 14 -7.08 12.15 1.38
C SER A 14 -5.99 12.13 0.29
N GLY A 15 -6.37 12.24 -0.98
CA GLY A 15 -5.45 12.18 -2.11
C GLY A 15 -5.01 10.77 -2.54
N TYR A 16 -5.16 9.75 -1.70
CA TYR A 16 -4.82 8.38 -2.09
C TYR A 16 -5.98 7.67 -2.79
N SER A 17 -5.63 6.78 -3.73
CA SER A 17 -6.61 5.97 -4.47
C SER A 17 -7.41 5.05 -3.56
N THR A 18 -8.67 4.88 -3.89
CA THR A 18 -9.59 3.91 -3.26
C THR A 18 -10.03 2.83 -4.26
N HIS A 19 -9.40 2.81 -5.41
CA HIS A 19 -9.76 1.95 -6.54
C HIS A 19 -9.82 0.46 -6.16
N GLU A 20 -8.90 0.01 -5.32
CA GLU A 20 -8.84 -1.38 -4.85
C GLU A 20 -10.08 -1.81 -4.05
N LEU A 21 -10.79 -0.86 -3.44
CA LEU A 21 -12.02 -1.13 -2.69
C LEU A 21 -13.20 -1.49 -3.61
N ASP A 22 -13.11 -1.09 -4.88
CA ASP A 22 -14.15 -1.35 -5.87
C ASP A 22 -13.77 -2.42 -6.89
N GLN A 23 -12.52 -2.93 -6.86
CA GLN A 23 -12.05 -3.98 -7.77
C GLN A 23 -12.53 -5.38 -7.39
N GLY A 24 -12.41 -6.31 -8.33
CA GLY A 24 -12.70 -7.72 -8.10
C GLY A 24 -14.17 -8.00 -7.76
N GLY A 25 -15.09 -7.14 -8.21
CA GLY A 25 -16.51 -7.28 -7.94
C GLY A 25 -16.96 -6.78 -6.57
N ARG A 26 -16.06 -6.18 -5.78
CA ARG A 26 -16.36 -5.67 -4.43
C ARG A 26 -17.36 -4.53 -4.47
N ASN A 27 -17.09 -3.49 -5.28
CA ASN A 27 -17.89 -2.28 -5.39
C ASN A 27 -18.27 -1.68 -4.01
N TRP A 28 -17.35 -1.72 -3.05
CA TRP A 28 -17.65 -1.38 -1.67
C TRP A 28 -17.99 0.10 -1.48
N VAL A 29 -17.22 0.97 -2.15
CA VAL A 29 -17.45 2.43 -2.09
C VAL A 29 -18.62 2.81 -3.00
N LYS A 30 -18.65 2.28 -4.24
CA LYS A 30 -19.69 2.59 -5.22
C LYS A 30 -21.09 2.22 -4.73
N ASP A 31 -21.21 1.06 -4.10
CA ASP A 31 -22.50 0.55 -3.62
C ASP A 31 -22.82 0.99 -2.17
N GLY A 32 -21.96 1.83 -1.57
CA GLY A 32 -22.14 2.27 -0.18
C GLY A 32 -22.07 1.14 0.85
N LYS A 33 -21.40 0.04 0.54
CA LYS A 33 -21.26 -1.13 1.43
C LYS A 33 -20.34 -0.89 2.62
N ILE A 34 -19.43 0.09 2.51
CA ILE A 34 -18.55 0.55 3.57
C ILE A 34 -18.69 2.06 3.74
N LYS A 35 -18.31 2.56 4.91
CA LYS A 35 -18.07 3.99 5.13
C LYS A 35 -16.60 4.28 4.95
N LEU A 36 -16.26 5.48 4.46
CA LEU A 36 -14.89 5.87 4.20
C LEU A 36 -14.59 7.23 4.84
N GLU A 37 -13.68 7.22 5.82
CA GLU A 37 -13.11 8.43 6.41
C GLU A 37 -11.87 8.85 5.64
N ARG A 38 -11.72 10.14 5.37
CA ARG A 38 -10.68 10.69 4.47
C ARG A 38 -9.95 11.89 5.09
N PRO A 39 -9.23 11.72 6.23
CA PRO A 39 -8.41 12.79 6.79
C PRO A 39 -7.21 13.13 5.88
N ASP A 40 -6.58 14.26 6.13
CA ASP A 40 -5.41 14.70 5.37
C ASP A 40 -4.10 14.03 5.83
N GLY A 41 -4.03 13.60 7.08
CA GLY A 41 -2.87 12.92 7.67
C GLY A 41 -3.05 11.40 7.77
N VAL A 42 -1.95 10.67 7.56
CA VAL A 42 -1.95 9.21 7.77
C VAL A 42 -2.07 8.88 9.26
N ASP A 43 -1.43 9.68 10.11
CA ASP A 43 -1.47 9.51 11.58
C ASP A 43 -2.90 9.68 12.10
N ASP A 44 -3.69 10.57 11.49
CA ASP A 44 -5.10 10.75 11.85
C ASP A 44 -5.90 9.47 11.64
N CYS A 45 -5.63 8.70 10.56
CA CYS A 45 -6.26 7.41 10.35
C CYS A 45 -5.94 6.41 11.48
N PHE A 46 -4.69 6.35 11.95
CA PHE A 46 -4.30 5.46 13.04
C PHE A 46 -4.85 5.93 14.39
N ASN A 47 -4.95 7.24 14.62
CA ASN A 47 -5.61 7.79 15.79
C ASN A 47 -7.10 7.41 15.81
N LEU A 48 -7.82 7.60 14.70
CA LEU A 48 -9.21 7.18 14.55
C LEU A 48 -9.40 5.69 14.79
N LEU A 49 -8.47 4.85 14.33
CA LEU A 49 -8.49 3.41 14.57
C LEU A 49 -8.36 3.06 16.05
N THR A 50 -7.40 3.69 16.75
CA THR A 50 -7.18 3.43 18.18
C THR A 50 -8.28 3.98 19.07
N GLU A 51 -9.00 5.00 18.61
CA GLU A 51 -10.19 5.56 19.26
C GLU A 51 -11.47 4.75 18.96
N GLY A 52 -11.39 3.73 18.11
CA GLY A 52 -12.54 2.92 17.71
C GLY A 52 -13.55 3.64 16.79
N LYS A 53 -13.14 4.76 16.18
CA LYS A 53 -13.98 5.54 15.25
C LYS A 53 -13.99 4.95 13.84
N VAL A 54 -12.97 4.19 13.50
CA VAL A 54 -12.90 3.38 12.27
C VAL A 54 -12.50 1.95 12.59
N ASP A 55 -12.90 1.00 11.75
CA ASP A 55 -12.63 -0.42 11.93
C ASP A 55 -11.28 -0.85 11.35
N ALA A 56 -10.78 -0.14 10.32
CA ALA A 56 -9.51 -0.46 9.67
C ALA A 56 -8.93 0.76 8.94
N VAL A 57 -7.61 0.71 8.71
CA VAL A 57 -6.88 1.67 7.88
C VAL A 57 -6.42 0.97 6.61
N MET A 58 -6.69 1.59 5.46
CA MET A 58 -6.18 1.14 4.17
C MET A 58 -4.91 1.91 3.82
N ILE A 59 -3.78 1.21 3.80
CA ILE A 59 -2.46 1.77 3.52
C ILE A 59 -1.56 0.70 2.88
N ASP A 60 -0.48 1.14 2.23
CA ASP A 60 0.60 0.24 1.83
C ASP A 60 1.23 -0.41 3.08
N GLU A 61 1.54 -1.72 2.98
CA GLU A 61 1.99 -2.50 4.13
C GLU A 61 3.30 -1.96 4.74
N PHE A 62 4.24 -1.53 3.89
CA PHE A 62 5.52 -0.99 4.37
C PHE A 62 5.34 0.37 5.03
N ALA A 63 4.57 1.26 4.40
CA ALA A 63 4.25 2.57 4.94
C ALA A 63 3.46 2.44 6.26
N GLY A 64 2.46 1.56 6.30
CA GLY A 64 1.68 1.31 7.50
C GLY A 64 2.52 0.84 8.67
N LYS A 65 3.41 -0.14 8.45
CA LYS A 65 4.32 -0.62 9.50
C LYS A 65 5.28 0.44 10.00
N ALA A 66 5.82 1.27 9.10
CA ALA A 66 6.68 2.38 9.51
C ALA A 66 5.94 3.35 10.44
N VAL A 67 4.71 3.74 10.08
CA VAL A 67 3.89 4.66 10.87
C VAL A 67 3.52 4.06 12.23
N ILE A 68 3.01 2.83 12.29
CA ILE A 68 2.64 2.22 13.58
C ILE A 68 3.85 2.01 14.49
N LYS A 69 5.04 1.77 13.95
CA LYS A 69 6.29 1.73 14.72
C LYS A 69 6.64 3.10 15.27
N GLU A 70 6.61 4.16 14.45
CA GLU A 70 6.89 5.53 14.86
C GLU A 70 5.91 6.02 15.93
N MET A 71 4.64 5.64 15.81
CA MET A 71 3.59 5.96 16.80
C MET A 71 3.62 5.05 18.05
N GLY A 72 4.51 4.05 18.13
CA GLY A 72 4.60 3.11 19.25
C GLY A 72 3.39 2.18 19.38
N MET A 73 2.74 1.84 18.26
CA MET A 73 1.47 1.10 18.26
C MET A 73 1.62 -0.36 17.78
N LEU A 74 2.84 -0.90 17.67
CA LEU A 74 3.12 -2.24 17.12
C LEU A 74 2.36 -3.37 17.84
N GLU A 75 2.17 -3.25 19.17
CA GLU A 75 1.44 -4.26 19.94
C GLU A 75 -0.10 -4.13 19.86
N ARG A 76 -0.59 -3.02 19.31
CA ARG A 76 -2.03 -2.68 19.27
C ARG A 76 -2.64 -2.82 17.90
N ILE A 77 -1.82 -2.72 16.85
CA ILE A 77 -2.27 -2.71 15.46
C ILE A 77 -1.45 -3.72 14.67
N GLN A 78 -2.13 -4.54 13.91
CA GLN A 78 -1.50 -5.54 13.03
C GLN A 78 -2.13 -5.50 11.63
N PRO A 79 -1.38 -5.82 10.59
CA PRO A 79 -1.94 -5.97 9.26
C PRO A 79 -2.86 -7.18 9.19
N LEU A 80 -3.90 -7.07 8.36
CA LEU A 80 -4.76 -8.22 8.06
C LEU A 80 -3.96 -9.27 7.26
N PRO A 81 -4.21 -10.59 7.47
CA PRO A 81 -3.45 -11.65 6.83
C PRO A 81 -3.57 -11.67 5.30
N ARG A 82 -4.64 -11.09 4.77
CA ARG A 82 -4.90 -11.01 3.33
C ARG A 82 -4.90 -9.54 2.88
N PRO A 83 -4.01 -9.17 1.94
CA PRO A 83 -4.01 -7.82 1.40
C PRO A 83 -5.28 -7.56 0.56
N LEU A 84 -5.72 -6.31 0.50
CA LEU A 84 -6.82 -5.87 -0.36
C LEU A 84 -6.47 -5.98 -1.84
N GLY A 85 -5.20 -5.78 -2.18
CA GLY A 85 -4.68 -5.88 -3.53
C GLY A 85 -3.16 -5.84 -3.53
N ILE A 86 -2.58 -6.18 -4.67
CA ILE A 86 -1.14 -6.04 -4.92
C ILE A 86 -0.99 -5.03 -6.02
N VAL A 87 -0.30 -3.92 -5.73
CA VAL A 87 -0.08 -2.82 -6.66
C VAL A 87 1.37 -2.81 -7.11
N PRO A 88 1.64 -2.88 -8.42
CA PRO A 88 3.02 -2.81 -8.91
C PRO A 88 3.61 -1.42 -8.71
N LEU A 89 4.87 -1.36 -8.32
CA LEU A 89 5.66 -0.14 -8.32
C LEU A 89 6.26 0.08 -9.71
N ASN A 90 6.15 1.31 -10.21
CA ASN A 90 6.66 1.69 -11.52
C ASN A 90 7.59 2.90 -11.41
N VAL A 91 8.63 2.93 -12.24
CA VAL A 91 9.44 4.13 -12.44
C VAL A 91 8.73 5.04 -13.44
N LEU A 92 8.53 6.30 -13.06
CA LEU A 92 7.89 7.29 -13.92
C LEU A 92 8.96 8.24 -14.49
N ILE A 93 8.86 8.52 -15.80
CA ILE A 93 9.72 9.47 -16.50
C ILE A 93 8.81 10.52 -17.13
N HIS A 94 9.14 11.80 -16.93
CA HIS A 94 8.38 12.91 -17.50
C HIS A 94 8.41 12.83 -19.02
N LYS A 95 7.24 12.89 -19.66
CA LYS A 95 7.11 12.76 -21.14
C LYS A 95 7.86 13.84 -21.92
N GLY A 96 8.05 15.02 -21.34
CA GLY A 96 8.84 16.10 -21.92
C GLY A 96 10.34 15.95 -21.78
N ASN A 97 10.84 14.90 -21.13
CA ASN A 97 12.29 14.63 -21.10
C ASN A 97 12.74 14.16 -22.49
N PRO A 98 13.71 14.84 -23.13
CA PRO A 98 14.18 14.47 -24.47
C PRO A 98 14.77 13.06 -24.57
N ARG A 99 15.14 12.47 -23.44
CA ARG A 99 15.66 11.10 -23.34
C ARG A 99 14.65 10.12 -22.75
N ALA A 100 13.34 10.45 -22.69
CA ALA A 100 12.35 9.63 -22.02
C ALA A 100 12.32 8.19 -22.56
N GLU A 101 12.24 8.01 -23.88
CA GLU A 101 12.19 6.69 -24.51
C GLU A 101 13.48 5.87 -24.27
N GLU A 102 14.65 6.53 -24.43
CA GLU A 102 15.94 5.90 -24.14
C GLU A 102 16.00 5.41 -22.69
N LEU A 103 15.64 6.26 -21.73
CA LEU A 103 15.66 5.93 -20.30
C LEU A 103 14.71 4.79 -19.96
N VAL A 104 13.49 4.78 -20.51
CA VAL A 104 12.55 3.67 -20.36
C VAL A 104 13.16 2.37 -20.89
N GLY A 105 13.76 2.41 -22.07
CA GLY A 105 14.44 1.25 -22.67
C GLY A 105 15.58 0.70 -21.82
N VAL A 106 16.45 1.59 -21.33
CA VAL A 106 17.60 1.23 -20.46
C VAL A 106 17.13 0.62 -19.16
N ILE A 107 16.14 1.24 -18.48
CA ILE A 107 15.62 0.74 -17.20
C ILE A 107 14.96 -0.64 -17.38
N ASN A 108 14.08 -0.77 -18.38
CA ASN A 108 13.40 -2.04 -18.62
C ASN A 108 14.35 -3.17 -18.98
N SER A 109 15.34 -2.88 -19.85
CA SER A 109 16.38 -3.86 -20.22
C SER A 109 17.26 -4.24 -19.04
N GLY A 110 17.62 -3.27 -18.19
CA GLY A 110 18.37 -3.51 -16.96
C GLY A 110 17.62 -4.39 -15.98
N LEU A 111 16.34 -4.07 -15.73
CA LEU A 111 15.46 -4.87 -14.86
C LEU A 111 15.28 -6.30 -15.39
N ALA A 112 15.09 -6.47 -16.69
CA ALA A 112 14.99 -7.80 -17.29
C ALA A 112 16.25 -8.64 -17.05
N LYS A 113 17.44 -8.07 -17.29
CA LYS A 113 18.72 -8.73 -17.02
C LYS A 113 18.93 -9.08 -15.55
N LEU A 114 18.54 -8.20 -14.62
CA LEU A 114 18.63 -8.46 -13.19
C LEU A 114 17.72 -9.63 -12.77
N LYS A 115 16.50 -9.68 -13.33
CA LYS A 115 15.55 -10.77 -13.08
C LYS A 115 16.06 -12.11 -13.63
N GLU A 116 16.60 -12.11 -14.85
CA GLU A 116 17.16 -13.29 -15.49
C GLU A 116 18.33 -13.90 -14.71
N LYS A 117 19.21 -13.04 -14.15
CA LYS A 117 20.35 -13.47 -13.32
C LYS A 117 19.98 -13.84 -11.87
N GLY A 118 18.76 -13.60 -11.44
CA GLY A 118 18.33 -13.79 -10.05
C GLY A 118 18.79 -12.67 -9.09
N ASP A 119 19.53 -11.68 -9.57
CA ASP A 119 20.02 -10.57 -8.75
C ASP A 119 18.87 -9.70 -8.21
N TYR A 120 17.81 -9.54 -9.00
CA TYR A 120 16.62 -8.81 -8.57
C TYR A 120 16.02 -9.42 -7.30
N GLN A 121 15.79 -10.73 -7.29
CA GLN A 121 15.22 -11.46 -6.14
C GLN A 121 16.15 -11.40 -4.93
N LYS A 122 17.45 -11.50 -5.15
CA LYS A 122 18.46 -11.39 -4.09
C LYS A 122 18.46 -10.01 -3.44
N ILE A 123 18.47 -8.94 -4.24
CA ILE A 123 18.44 -7.55 -3.74
C ILE A 123 17.17 -7.30 -2.97
N VAL A 124 16.01 -7.56 -3.57
CA VAL A 124 14.70 -7.35 -2.95
C VAL A 124 14.57 -8.18 -1.67
N GLY A 125 14.91 -9.48 -1.73
CA GLY A 125 14.84 -10.36 -0.57
C GLY A 125 15.72 -9.90 0.59
N THR A 126 16.94 -9.39 0.32
CA THR A 126 17.83 -8.86 1.35
C THR A 126 17.21 -7.62 2.04
N HIS A 127 16.65 -6.70 1.26
CA HIS A 127 16.04 -5.49 1.81
C HIS A 127 14.75 -5.80 2.55
N LEU A 128 13.91 -6.71 2.06
CA LEU A 128 12.72 -7.17 2.76
C LEU A 128 13.06 -7.86 4.08
N ALA A 129 14.05 -8.77 4.07
CA ALA A 129 14.48 -9.46 5.29
C ALA A 129 14.96 -8.46 6.35
N LYS A 130 15.74 -7.45 5.95
CA LYS A 130 16.15 -6.38 6.86
C LYS A 130 14.97 -5.59 7.40
N PHE A 131 14.05 -5.17 6.53
CA PHE A 131 12.86 -4.43 6.94
C PHE A 131 12.02 -5.21 7.96
N TRP A 132 11.90 -6.54 7.78
CA TRP A 132 11.14 -7.39 8.71
C TRP A 132 11.90 -7.71 10.00
N ALA A 133 13.23 -7.75 9.97
CA ALA A 133 14.05 -8.01 11.16
C ALA A 133 14.14 -6.79 12.10
N ASP A 134 14.00 -5.59 11.58
CA ASP A 134 14.04 -4.34 12.35
C ASP A 134 12.69 -4.01 13.02
N GLN A 135 11.75 -4.97 13.02
CA GLN A 135 10.40 -4.87 13.60
C GLN A 135 10.28 -5.82 14.81
#